data_9648efa5f160fc3d9fa283dd7b2ba4a2
#
_entry.id   9648efa5f160fc3d9fa283dd7b2ba4a2
#
_cell.length_a   1.000
_cell.length_b   1.000
_cell.length_c   1.000
_cell.angle_alpha   90.00
_cell.angle_beta   90.00
_cell.angle_gamma   90.00
#
_symmetry.space_group_name_H-M   'P 1'
#
loop_
_entity.id
_entity.type
_entity.pdbx_description
1 polymer ?
#
loop_
_entity_poly.entity_id
_entity_poly.type
_entity_poly.pdbx_seq_one_letter_code
_entity_poly.pdbx_strand_id
1 'polypeptide(L)'
;MGMTMTQKILAAAAGLDKVEAGQLIEADLDLVLGNDITSPVAIHEMEKMTVNTVFDKNKVALVMDHFIPNKDIKSAQHCKCVREFACKHEITNYFDVGEMGIEHALLPEKGLTVAGDVIIGADSHTCTYGALGAFSTGVGSTDMAAGMATGKAWFKVPSAIKFNIVGKPSKWVSGKDVILHIIGMIGVDGALYKSMEFVGEGIHNLTMDDRFTIANMAIEAGGKNGIFPVDDVAMAYMKEHSKRSWKVFEADEDAIYDAEYTIELSTLRPTVAFPHLPENTKTIDEITEEVKIDQVVIGSCTNGRIDDLRIAAEIFADHKVKKGIRCIVIPATQNIYLQAMEEGLLKTFIEAGAVVSTPTCGPCLGGYMGILAEQERCVSTTNRNFVGRMGHVESEIYLASPAVAAASAVTGKISSPEELEF
;
A
#
# COMPACT_ATOMS: atom_id res chain seq x y z
N MET A 1 -27.45 16.35 -9.57
CA MET A 1 -26.68 15.42 -8.71
C MET A 1 -25.22 15.77 -8.85
N GLY A 2 -24.56 16.07 -7.76
CA GLY A 2 -23.14 16.35 -7.71
C GLY A 2 -22.31 15.09 -7.92
N MET A 3 -21.04 15.27 -8.22
CA MET A 3 -20.06 14.19 -8.43
C MET A 3 -19.11 14.07 -7.23
N THR A 4 -18.72 12.86 -6.92
CA THR A 4 -17.65 12.55 -5.96
C THR A 4 -16.27 12.89 -6.56
N MET A 5 -15.20 12.90 -5.75
CA MET A 5 -13.84 13.16 -6.24
C MET A 5 -13.48 12.19 -7.38
N THR A 6 -13.70 10.90 -7.16
CA THR A 6 -13.41 9.85 -8.16
C THR A 6 -14.20 10.05 -9.45
N GLN A 7 -15.46 10.41 -9.37
CA GLN A 7 -16.28 10.67 -10.55
C GLN A 7 -15.76 11.85 -11.36
N LYS A 8 -15.32 12.94 -10.69
CA LYS A 8 -14.75 14.11 -11.38
C LYS A 8 -13.44 13.79 -12.09
N ILE A 9 -12.57 13.02 -11.47
CA ILE A 9 -11.30 12.57 -12.09
C ILE A 9 -11.59 11.74 -13.33
N LEU A 10 -12.48 10.75 -13.21
CA LEU A 10 -12.86 9.87 -14.31
C LEU A 10 -13.59 10.63 -15.44
N ALA A 11 -14.46 11.58 -15.12
CA ALA A 11 -15.12 12.43 -16.12
C ALA A 11 -14.08 13.22 -16.94
N ALA A 12 -13.12 13.85 -16.24
CA ALA A 12 -12.06 14.62 -16.87
C ALA A 12 -11.19 13.75 -17.78
N ALA A 13 -10.81 12.55 -17.34
CA ALA A 13 -10.00 11.62 -18.11
C ALA A 13 -10.75 11.01 -19.31
N ALA A 14 -12.08 10.94 -19.24
CA ALA A 14 -12.93 10.50 -20.35
C ALA A 14 -13.32 11.64 -21.30
N GLY A 15 -12.93 12.89 -21.02
CA GLY A 15 -13.34 14.05 -21.81
C GLY A 15 -14.84 14.37 -21.70
N LEU A 16 -15.45 14.01 -20.57
CA LEU A 16 -16.88 14.20 -20.29
C LEU A 16 -17.08 15.30 -19.24
N ASP A 17 -18.14 16.08 -19.36
CA ASP A 17 -18.49 17.08 -18.36
C ASP A 17 -19.00 16.42 -17.06
N LYS A 18 -19.62 15.25 -17.18
CA LYS A 18 -20.21 14.51 -16.06
C LYS A 18 -20.26 13.02 -16.32
N VAL A 19 -20.12 12.23 -15.24
CA VAL A 19 -20.36 10.79 -15.23
C VAL A 19 -21.24 10.40 -14.04
N GLU A 20 -21.86 9.23 -14.10
CA GLU A 20 -22.71 8.68 -13.05
C GLU A 20 -22.23 7.29 -12.65
N ALA A 21 -22.47 6.91 -11.38
CA ALA A 21 -22.15 5.58 -10.89
C ALA A 21 -22.81 4.50 -11.77
N GLY A 22 -22.04 3.49 -12.16
CA GLY A 22 -22.47 2.41 -13.04
C GLY A 22 -22.30 2.70 -14.54
N GLN A 23 -22.02 3.94 -14.95
CA GLN A 23 -21.74 4.28 -16.35
C GLN A 23 -20.44 3.61 -16.82
N LEU A 24 -20.45 3.06 -18.04
CA LEU A 24 -19.23 2.58 -18.70
C LEU A 24 -18.59 3.72 -19.47
N ILE A 25 -17.31 3.94 -19.23
CA ILE A 25 -16.52 4.98 -19.88
C ILE A 25 -15.19 4.41 -20.37
N GLU A 26 -14.60 5.05 -21.35
CA GLU A 26 -13.20 4.89 -21.71
C GLU A 26 -12.45 6.14 -21.22
N ALA A 27 -11.37 5.95 -20.46
CA ALA A 27 -10.60 7.05 -19.90
C ALA A 27 -9.13 6.97 -20.35
N ASP A 28 -8.51 8.13 -20.57
CA ASP A 28 -7.09 8.25 -20.81
C ASP A 28 -6.29 7.96 -19.53
N LEU A 29 -5.15 7.31 -19.67
CA LEU A 29 -4.27 6.92 -18.57
C LEU A 29 -3.07 7.87 -18.44
N ASP A 30 -2.76 8.24 -17.21
CA ASP A 30 -1.59 9.04 -16.90
C ASP A 30 -0.38 8.18 -16.55
N LEU A 31 -0.62 6.98 -16.00
CA LEU A 31 0.44 6.01 -15.70
C LEU A 31 -0.10 4.58 -15.77
N VAL A 32 0.71 3.69 -16.35
CA VAL A 32 0.51 2.24 -16.30
C VAL A 32 1.71 1.62 -15.61
N LEU A 33 1.48 0.87 -14.52
CA LEU A 33 2.57 0.27 -13.75
C LEU A 33 2.50 -1.25 -13.69
N GLY A 34 3.65 -1.87 -13.52
CA GLY A 34 3.77 -3.30 -13.28
C GLY A 34 5.10 -3.65 -12.64
N ASN A 35 5.14 -4.84 -12.06
CA ASN A 35 6.27 -5.37 -11.31
C ASN A 35 6.83 -6.67 -11.92
N ASP A 36 7.84 -7.25 -11.30
CA ASP A 36 8.52 -8.45 -11.78
C ASP A 36 7.67 -9.75 -11.72
N ILE A 37 6.48 -9.71 -11.11
CA ILE A 37 5.53 -10.83 -11.13
C ILE A 37 4.56 -10.70 -12.30
N THR A 38 3.96 -9.54 -12.46
CA THR A 38 2.82 -9.32 -13.34
C THR A 38 3.20 -8.79 -14.71
N SER A 39 4.30 -8.04 -14.82
CA SER A 39 4.78 -7.51 -16.10
C SER A 39 5.15 -8.59 -17.11
N PRO A 40 5.82 -9.72 -16.75
CA PRO A 40 6.08 -10.76 -17.74
C PRO A 40 4.81 -11.32 -18.38
N VAL A 41 3.71 -11.43 -17.61
CA VAL A 41 2.41 -11.87 -18.14
C VAL A 41 1.83 -10.81 -19.07
N ALA A 42 1.83 -9.54 -18.65
CA ALA A 42 1.35 -8.43 -19.48
C ALA A 42 2.15 -8.28 -20.78
N ILE A 43 3.48 -8.42 -20.74
CA ILE A 43 4.36 -8.40 -21.92
C ILE A 43 3.96 -9.52 -22.89
N HIS A 44 3.75 -10.73 -22.40
CA HIS A 44 3.33 -11.85 -23.23
C HIS A 44 1.94 -11.63 -23.85
N GLU A 45 0.99 -11.04 -23.11
CA GLU A 45 -0.32 -10.68 -23.68
C GLU A 45 -0.18 -9.57 -24.74
N MET A 46 0.69 -8.58 -24.51
CA MET A 46 0.96 -7.52 -25.48
C MET A 46 1.59 -8.06 -26.78
N GLU A 47 2.44 -9.09 -26.70
CA GLU A 47 3.02 -9.76 -27.88
C GLU A 47 1.95 -10.43 -28.76
N LYS A 48 0.84 -10.88 -28.19
CA LYS A 48 -0.30 -11.45 -28.94
C LYS A 48 -1.14 -10.37 -29.63
N MET A 49 -1.10 -9.15 -29.11
CA MET A 49 -1.73 -8.01 -29.76
C MET A 49 -0.85 -7.60 -30.95
N THR A 50 -1.45 -7.17 -32.05
CA THR A 50 -0.70 -6.71 -33.24
C THR A 50 0.02 -5.36 -33.00
N VAL A 51 0.13 -4.91 -31.75
CA VAL A 51 0.75 -3.66 -31.34
C VAL A 51 2.17 -3.93 -30.84
N ASN A 52 3.16 -3.30 -31.51
CA ASN A 52 4.58 -3.51 -31.24
C ASN A 52 5.23 -2.36 -30.45
N THR A 53 4.45 -1.39 -29.96
CA THR A 53 4.96 -0.20 -29.24
C THR A 53 4.09 0.10 -28.03
N VAL A 54 4.68 0.69 -27.01
CA VAL A 54 3.92 1.30 -25.92
C VAL A 54 3.38 2.66 -26.37
N PHE A 55 2.24 3.07 -25.78
CA PHE A 55 1.61 4.35 -26.16
C PHE A 55 2.48 5.57 -25.81
N ASP A 56 3.15 5.54 -24.66
CA ASP A 56 4.10 6.56 -24.20
C ASP A 56 5.09 5.93 -23.21
N LYS A 57 6.38 5.94 -23.56
CA LYS A 57 7.46 5.38 -22.75
C LYS A 57 7.65 6.09 -21.39
N ASN A 58 7.17 7.33 -21.25
CA ASN A 58 7.22 8.11 -20.03
C ASN A 58 6.05 7.86 -19.10
N LYS A 59 4.97 7.23 -19.59
CA LYS A 59 3.76 6.89 -18.86
C LYS A 59 3.62 5.40 -18.55
N VAL A 60 4.71 4.65 -18.71
CA VAL A 60 4.83 3.26 -18.24
C VAL A 60 5.91 3.20 -17.17
N ALA A 61 5.60 2.59 -16.04
CA ALA A 61 6.55 2.33 -14.95
C ALA A 61 6.68 0.82 -14.72
N LEU A 62 7.89 0.32 -14.70
CA LEU A 62 8.20 -1.08 -14.47
C LEU A 62 9.17 -1.18 -13.28
N VAL A 63 8.72 -1.79 -12.19
CA VAL A 63 9.46 -1.84 -10.92
C VAL A 63 9.78 -3.28 -10.56
N MET A 64 11.05 -3.57 -10.41
CA MET A 64 11.53 -4.86 -9.91
C MET A 64 11.60 -4.78 -8.39
N ASP A 65 10.62 -5.34 -7.68
CA ASP A 65 10.51 -5.18 -6.22
C ASP A 65 10.09 -6.43 -5.44
N HIS A 66 9.58 -7.48 -6.10
CA HIS A 66 9.11 -8.67 -5.42
C HIS A 66 10.18 -9.76 -5.29
N PHE A 67 11.00 -9.95 -6.34
CA PHE A 67 11.97 -11.04 -6.43
C PHE A 67 13.42 -10.58 -6.48
N ILE A 68 13.69 -9.33 -6.15
CA ILE A 68 15.04 -8.78 -6.18
C ILE A 68 15.60 -8.54 -4.75
N PRO A 69 16.93 -8.74 -4.55
CA PRO A 69 17.82 -9.50 -5.44
C PRO A 69 17.30 -10.90 -5.73
N ASN A 70 17.46 -11.39 -6.96
CA ASN A 70 16.74 -12.59 -7.42
C ASN A 70 16.99 -13.81 -6.52
N LYS A 71 15.92 -14.44 -6.06
CA LYS A 71 15.94 -15.60 -5.15
C LYS A 71 16.23 -16.93 -5.84
N ASP A 72 15.92 -17.05 -7.13
CA ASP A 72 16.09 -18.26 -7.93
C ASP A 72 16.17 -17.94 -9.43
N ILE A 73 16.44 -18.98 -10.25
CA ILE A 73 16.59 -18.85 -11.70
C ILE A 73 15.31 -18.32 -12.37
N LYS A 74 14.13 -18.76 -11.90
CA LYS A 74 12.84 -18.34 -12.48
C LYS A 74 12.59 -16.85 -12.23
N SER A 75 12.86 -16.38 -11.03
CA SER A 75 12.80 -14.96 -10.67
C SER A 75 13.76 -14.12 -11.53
N ALA A 76 14.99 -14.60 -11.73
CA ALA A 76 15.97 -13.94 -12.60
C ALA A 76 15.48 -13.86 -14.05
N GLN A 77 14.82 -14.90 -14.56
CA GLN A 77 14.23 -14.91 -15.89
C GLN A 77 13.08 -13.91 -16.03
N HIS A 78 12.23 -13.77 -15.00
CA HIS A 78 11.16 -12.77 -14.96
C HIS A 78 11.74 -11.35 -15.05
N CYS A 79 12.69 -11.01 -14.17
CA CYS A 79 13.35 -9.70 -14.19
C CYS A 79 14.08 -9.44 -15.51
N LYS A 80 14.73 -10.46 -16.10
CA LYS A 80 15.35 -10.35 -17.41
C LYS A 80 14.34 -10.01 -18.51
N CYS A 81 13.19 -10.69 -18.54
CA CYS A 81 12.11 -10.42 -19.52
C CYS A 81 11.67 -8.96 -19.44
N VAL A 82 11.41 -8.44 -18.24
CA VAL A 82 10.97 -7.05 -18.04
C VAL A 82 12.07 -6.07 -18.44
N ARG A 83 13.34 -6.35 -18.11
CA ARG A 83 14.49 -5.52 -18.49
C ARG A 83 14.65 -5.43 -20.01
N GLU A 84 14.54 -6.55 -20.71
CA GLU A 84 14.63 -6.61 -22.17
C GLU A 84 13.49 -5.83 -22.84
N PHE A 85 12.27 -5.95 -22.30
CA PHE A 85 11.12 -5.15 -22.73
C PHE A 85 11.34 -3.66 -22.49
N ALA A 86 11.79 -3.27 -21.31
CA ALA A 86 12.09 -1.88 -20.99
C ALA A 86 13.14 -1.29 -21.94
N CYS A 87 14.21 -2.01 -22.19
CA CYS A 87 15.24 -1.60 -23.16
C CYS A 87 14.67 -1.49 -24.60
N LYS A 88 13.90 -2.49 -25.05
CA LYS A 88 13.32 -2.51 -26.40
C LYS A 88 12.40 -1.31 -26.66
N HIS A 89 11.60 -0.94 -25.65
CA HIS A 89 10.62 0.14 -25.75
C HIS A 89 11.12 1.47 -25.18
N GLU A 90 12.40 1.53 -24.76
CA GLU A 90 13.04 2.72 -24.16
C GLU A 90 12.25 3.28 -22.96
N ILE A 91 11.66 2.40 -22.12
CA ILE A 91 10.86 2.81 -20.97
C ILE A 91 11.70 3.69 -20.03
N THR A 92 11.24 4.91 -19.79
CA THR A 92 11.97 5.88 -18.96
C THR A 92 11.93 5.50 -17.47
N ASN A 93 10.79 4.96 -17.00
CA ASN A 93 10.56 4.65 -15.60
C ASN A 93 10.75 3.14 -15.36
N TYR A 94 11.98 2.66 -15.51
CA TYR A 94 12.38 1.30 -15.19
C TYR A 94 13.28 1.30 -13.97
N PHE A 95 12.92 0.57 -12.93
CA PHE A 95 13.62 0.51 -11.64
C PHE A 95 14.00 -0.92 -11.30
N ASP A 96 15.30 -1.15 -11.06
CA ASP A 96 15.90 -2.45 -10.76
C ASP A 96 16.92 -2.29 -9.61
N VAL A 97 17.76 -3.28 -9.36
CA VAL A 97 18.84 -3.22 -8.37
C VAL A 97 19.69 -1.97 -8.61
N GLY A 98 19.89 -1.18 -7.55
CA GLY A 98 20.55 0.13 -7.59
C GLY A 98 19.59 1.31 -7.44
N GLU A 99 18.32 1.14 -7.81
CA GLU A 99 17.23 2.10 -7.62
C GLU A 99 16.01 1.41 -7.00
N MET A 100 16.27 0.47 -6.08
CA MET A 100 15.26 -0.42 -5.49
C MET A 100 14.25 0.33 -4.65
N GLY A 101 13.01 -0.13 -4.73
CA GLY A 101 11.92 0.30 -3.86
C GLY A 101 10.65 -0.46 -4.19
N ILE A 102 9.82 -0.67 -3.19
CA ILE A 102 8.49 -1.24 -3.37
C ILE A 102 7.65 -0.25 -4.19
N GLU A 103 7.06 -0.69 -5.30
CA GLU A 103 6.44 0.18 -6.31
C GLU A 103 5.50 1.24 -5.71
N HIS A 104 4.67 0.88 -4.72
CA HIS A 104 3.70 1.79 -4.12
C HIS A 104 4.31 2.80 -3.11
N ALA A 105 5.57 2.68 -2.77
CA ALA A 105 6.34 3.69 -2.05
C ALA A 105 7.28 4.45 -3.01
N LEU A 106 7.88 3.73 -3.96
CA LEU A 106 8.87 4.28 -4.89
C LEU A 106 8.26 5.30 -5.86
N LEU A 107 7.10 4.99 -6.48
CA LEU A 107 6.54 5.86 -7.51
C LEU A 107 6.09 7.23 -6.97
N PRO A 108 5.45 7.34 -5.80
CA PRO A 108 5.22 8.64 -5.16
C PRO A 108 6.52 9.38 -4.81
N GLU A 109 7.51 8.68 -4.25
CA GLU A 109 8.83 9.24 -3.91
C GLU A 109 9.57 9.79 -5.14
N LYS A 110 9.43 9.12 -6.30
CA LYS A 110 9.98 9.59 -7.58
C LYS A 110 9.14 10.67 -8.25
N GLY A 111 8.02 11.07 -7.65
CA GLY A 111 7.12 12.10 -8.16
C GLY A 111 6.39 11.71 -9.46
N LEU A 112 6.22 10.41 -9.69
CA LEU A 112 5.56 9.89 -10.89
C LEU A 112 4.04 9.86 -10.77
N THR A 113 3.52 9.98 -9.56
CA THR A 113 2.09 9.99 -9.26
C THR A 113 1.70 11.30 -8.59
N VAL A 114 0.67 11.95 -9.08
CA VAL A 114 0.19 13.25 -8.57
C VAL A 114 -1.33 13.32 -8.57
N ALA A 115 -1.89 14.34 -7.92
CA ALA A 115 -3.32 14.57 -7.85
C ALA A 115 -3.97 14.68 -9.24
N GLY A 116 -5.11 14.06 -9.40
CA GLY A 116 -5.91 14.06 -10.62
C GLY A 116 -5.47 13.06 -11.69
N ASP A 117 -4.38 12.32 -11.46
CA ASP A 117 -3.96 11.24 -12.36
C ASP A 117 -4.97 10.08 -12.37
N VAL A 118 -5.09 9.41 -13.52
CA VAL A 118 -5.75 8.10 -13.67
C VAL A 118 -4.67 7.05 -13.88
N ILE A 119 -4.53 6.14 -12.90
CA ILE A 119 -3.43 5.18 -12.83
C ILE A 119 -3.98 3.76 -12.77
N ILE A 120 -3.46 2.87 -13.61
CA ILE A 120 -3.70 1.43 -13.49
C ILE A 120 -2.40 0.69 -13.25
N GLY A 121 -2.48 -0.41 -12.53
CA GLY A 121 -1.36 -1.31 -12.31
C GLY A 121 -1.81 -2.75 -12.20
N ALA A 122 -0.97 -3.67 -12.62
CA ALA A 122 -1.25 -5.09 -12.44
C ALA A 122 -0.88 -5.57 -11.02
N ASP A 123 -1.09 -4.71 -10.04
CA ASP A 123 -1.01 -5.02 -8.61
C ASP A 123 -2.27 -4.50 -7.90
N SER A 124 -2.77 -5.28 -6.94
CA SER A 124 -4.00 -4.94 -6.21
C SER A 124 -3.88 -3.63 -5.42
N HIS A 125 -2.69 -3.32 -4.90
CA HIS A 125 -2.45 -2.15 -4.05
C HIS A 125 -2.13 -0.87 -4.84
N THR A 126 -2.32 -0.89 -6.16
CA THR A 126 -2.25 0.32 -6.99
C THR A 126 -3.16 1.44 -6.48
N CYS A 127 -4.20 1.14 -5.70
CA CYS A 127 -5.06 2.12 -5.04
C CYS A 127 -4.32 3.08 -4.08
N THR A 128 -3.08 2.78 -3.69
CA THR A 128 -2.24 3.59 -2.79
C THR A 128 -2.15 5.08 -3.18
N TYR A 129 -2.11 5.39 -4.47
CA TYR A 129 -1.87 6.75 -4.95
C TYR A 129 -3.08 7.68 -4.78
N GLY A 130 -4.22 7.13 -4.38
CA GLY A 130 -5.37 7.93 -3.94
C GLY A 130 -5.10 8.78 -2.69
N ALA A 131 -4.06 8.45 -1.92
CA ALA A 131 -3.55 9.30 -0.84
C ALA A 131 -3.11 10.69 -1.34
N LEU A 132 -2.73 10.81 -2.61
CA LEU A 132 -2.37 12.07 -3.28
C LEU A 132 -3.55 12.71 -4.04
N GLY A 133 -4.76 12.15 -3.98
CA GLY A 133 -5.91 12.62 -4.74
C GLY A 133 -5.92 12.15 -6.20
N ALA A 134 -5.33 11.00 -6.50
CA ALA A 134 -5.40 10.32 -7.81
C ALA A 134 -6.52 9.26 -7.81
N PHE A 135 -7.10 8.98 -8.96
CA PHE A 135 -7.83 7.74 -9.17
C PHE A 135 -6.85 6.66 -9.60
N SER A 136 -6.58 5.73 -8.71
CA SER A 136 -5.63 4.65 -8.97
C SER A 136 -6.23 3.31 -8.56
N THR A 137 -6.03 2.28 -9.40
CA THR A 137 -6.68 0.99 -9.18
C THR A 137 -5.90 -0.18 -9.78
N GLY A 138 -5.99 -1.34 -9.10
CA GLY A 138 -5.47 -2.60 -9.59
C GLY A 138 -6.33 -3.16 -10.73
N VAL A 139 -5.66 -3.73 -11.73
CA VAL A 139 -6.26 -4.40 -12.89
C VAL A 139 -5.56 -5.73 -13.19
N GLY A 140 -6.12 -6.54 -14.07
CA GLY A 140 -5.46 -7.75 -14.55
C GLY A 140 -4.28 -7.45 -15.49
N SER A 141 -3.36 -8.42 -15.63
CA SER A 141 -2.20 -8.25 -16.54
C SER A 141 -2.60 -8.04 -18.01
N THR A 142 -3.75 -8.55 -18.42
CA THR A 142 -4.30 -8.32 -19.77
C THR A 142 -4.74 -6.86 -19.94
N ASP A 143 -5.40 -6.28 -18.94
CA ASP A 143 -5.81 -4.88 -18.95
C ASP A 143 -4.58 -3.95 -18.89
N MET A 144 -3.56 -4.33 -18.11
CA MET A 144 -2.27 -3.63 -18.10
C MET A 144 -1.64 -3.63 -19.49
N ALA A 145 -1.63 -4.78 -20.19
CA ALA A 145 -1.09 -4.89 -21.54
C ALA A 145 -1.84 -3.98 -22.52
N ALA A 146 -3.19 -3.96 -22.45
CA ALA A 146 -4.02 -3.07 -23.27
C ALA A 146 -3.73 -1.59 -22.93
N GLY A 147 -3.60 -1.25 -21.63
CA GLY A 147 -3.24 0.09 -21.19
C GLY A 147 -1.88 0.54 -21.69
N MET A 148 -0.84 -0.33 -21.62
CA MET A 148 0.48 -0.03 -22.18
C MET A 148 0.44 0.19 -23.68
N ALA A 149 -0.41 -0.55 -24.41
CA ALA A 149 -0.52 -0.44 -25.85
C ALA A 149 -1.30 0.80 -26.32
N THR A 150 -2.37 1.18 -25.60
CA THR A 150 -3.35 2.18 -26.04
C THR A 150 -3.34 3.49 -25.28
N GLY A 151 -2.83 3.49 -24.06
CA GLY A 151 -2.95 4.63 -23.13
C GLY A 151 -4.35 4.84 -22.57
N LYS A 152 -5.22 3.84 -22.69
CA LYS A 152 -6.62 3.91 -22.30
C LYS A 152 -7.07 2.68 -21.53
N ALA A 153 -8.10 2.87 -20.72
CA ALA A 153 -8.78 1.76 -20.04
C ALA A 153 -10.28 2.01 -19.94
N TRP A 154 -11.03 0.92 -19.88
CA TRP A 154 -12.46 0.93 -19.63
C TRP A 154 -12.74 0.85 -18.14
N PHE A 155 -13.64 1.71 -17.67
CA PHE A 155 -14.11 1.70 -16.30
C PHE A 155 -15.63 1.71 -16.26
N LYS A 156 -16.19 0.88 -15.37
CA LYS A 156 -17.50 1.15 -14.82
C LYS A 156 -17.30 2.15 -13.70
N VAL A 157 -17.85 3.34 -13.80
CA VAL A 157 -17.71 4.39 -12.78
C VAL A 157 -18.18 3.85 -11.42
N PRO A 158 -17.33 3.82 -10.37
CA PRO A 158 -17.76 3.33 -9.07
C PRO A 158 -18.72 4.31 -8.39
N SER A 159 -19.62 3.78 -7.57
CA SER A 159 -20.25 4.57 -6.50
C SER A 159 -19.24 4.80 -5.37
N ALA A 160 -19.59 5.57 -4.36
CA ALA A 160 -18.68 5.91 -3.29
C ALA A 160 -19.25 5.69 -1.90
N ILE A 161 -18.36 5.43 -0.94
CA ILE A 161 -18.60 5.47 0.50
C ILE A 161 -17.75 6.60 1.07
N LYS A 162 -18.32 7.38 1.97
CA LYS A 162 -17.65 8.49 2.62
C LYS A 162 -17.29 8.15 4.06
N PHE A 163 -16.02 8.34 4.41
CA PHE A 163 -15.50 8.21 5.76
C PHE A 163 -15.10 9.58 6.27
N ASN A 164 -15.90 10.13 7.18
CA ASN A 164 -15.63 11.40 7.83
C ASN A 164 -14.70 11.16 9.03
N ILE A 165 -13.43 11.47 8.86
CA ILE A 165 -12.39 11.31 9.88
C ILE A 165 -12.38 12.55 10.77
N VAL A 166 -12.53 12.37 12.08
CA VAL A 166 -12.54 13.47 13.05
C VAL A 166 -11.61 13.19 14.23
N GLY A 167 -11.24 14.23 14.96
CA GLY A 167 -10.38 14.12 16.13
C GLY A 167 -8.90 13.89 15.82
N LYS A 168 -8.14 13.44 16.81
CA LYS A 168 -6.70 13.21 16.74
C LYS A 168 -6.35 11.83 17.30
N PRO A 169 -5.48 11.04 16.62
CA PRO A 169 -5.09 9.73 17.12
C PRO A 169 -4.28 9.81 18.41
N SER A 170 -4.38 8.78 19.26
CA SER A 170 -3.49 8.60 20.41
C SER A 170 -2.08 8.21 19.93
N LYS A 171 -1.10 8.27 20.84
CA LYS A 171 0.33 8.10 20.54
C LYS A 171 0.64 6.85 19.67
N TRP A 172 0.00 5.74 19.93
CA TRP A 172 0.31 4.46 19.29
C TRP A 172 -0.69 4.02 18.20
N VAL A 173 -1.61 4.91 17.84
CA VAL A 173 -2.58 4.70 16.76
C VAL A 173 -2.07 5.37 15.48
N SER A 174 -1.95 4.60 14.41
CA SER A 174 -1.47 5.01 13.08
C SER A 174 -2.52 4.78 12.00
N GLY A 175 -2.22 5.15 10.77
CA GLY A 175 -3.08 4.86 9.61
C GLY A 175 -3.41 3.38 9.45
N LYS A 176 -2.52 2.48 9.91
CA LYS A 176 -2.79 1.04 9.94
C LYS A 176 -3.95 0.67 10.85
N ASP A 177 -3.99 1.24 12.04
CA ASP A 177 -5.07 0.98 12.99
C ASP A 177 -6.40 1.55 12.48
N VAL A 178 -6.36 2.73 11.84
CA VAL A 178 -7.53 3.36 11.21
C VAL A 178 -8.13 2.45 10.15
N ILE A 179 -7.32 1.97 9.21
CA ILE A 179 -7.85 1.15 8.11
C ILE A 179 -8.27 -0.25 8.58
N LEU A 180 -7.56 -0.86 9.53
CA LEU A 180 -7.98 -2.14 10.12
C LEU A 180 -9.31 -1.98 10.86
N HIS A 181 -9.51 -0.89 11.61
CA HIS A 181 -10.80 -0.59 12.24
C HIS A 181 -11.92 -0.48 11.19
N ILE A 182 -11.68 0.25 10.09
CA ILE A 182 -12.66 0.40 9.02
C ILE A 182 -12.99 -0.96 8.37
N ILE A 183 -11.97 -1.77 8.04
CA ILE A 183 -12.18 -3.11 7.45
C ILE A 183 -12.96 -4.01 8.42
N GLY A 184 -12.63 -3.98 9.71
CA GLY A 184 -13.38 -4.71 10.73
C GLY A 184 -14.84 -4.28 10.85
N MET A 185 -15.12 -2.99 10.63
CA MET A 185 -16.46 -2.41 10.69
C MET A 185 -17.34 -2.77 9.48
N ILE A 186 -16.77 -2.73 8.26
CA ILE A 186 -17.58 -2.91 7.03
C ILE A 186 -17.39 -4.26 6.35
N GLY A 187 -16.38 -5.05 6.76
CA GLY A 187 -16.04 -6.34 6.16
C GLY A 187 -15.15 -6.22 4.91
N VAL A 188 -14.62 -7.37 4.45
CA VAL A 188 -13.74 -7.46 3.27
C VAL A 188 -14.44 -7.17 1.94
N ASP A 189 -15.76 -7.12 1.92
CA ASP A 189 -16.59 -6.82 0.74
C ASP A 189 -17.49 -5.58 0.93
N GLY A 190 -17.39 -4.88 2.06
CA GLY A 190 -18.25 -3.73 2.39
C GLY A 190 -18.13 -2.57 1.41
N ALA A 191 -16.96 -2.40 0.79
CA ALA A 191 -16.71 -1.41 -0.25
C ALA A 191 -16.56 -2.03 -1.65
N LEU A 192 -17.11 -3.23 -1.88
CA LEU A 192 -16.94 -3.96 -3.15
C LEU A 192 -17.27 -3.10 -4.36
N TYR A 193 -16.23 -2.88 -5.20
CA TYR A 193 -16.28 -2.05 -6.41
C TYR A 193 -16.67 -0.57 -6.17
N LYS A 194 -16.45 -0.02 -4.98
CA LYS A 194 -16.75 1.37 -4.63
C LYS A 194 -15.47 2.18 -4.45
N SER A 195 -15.59 3.50 -4.56
CA SER A 195 -14.57 4.43 -4.10
C SER A 195 -14.74 4.68 -2.60
N MET A 196 -13.66 4.61 -1.84
CA MET A 196 -13.64 4.99 -0.42
C MET A 196 -13.06 6.39 -0.29
N GLU A 197 -13.89 7.40 0.00
CA GLU A 197 -13.46 8.80 0.16
C GLU A 197 -13.24 9.13 1.65
N PHE A 198 -12.00 9.46 2.01
CA PHE A 198 -11.60 9.79 3.37
C PHE A 198 -11.51 11.30 3.52
N VAL A 199 -12.42 11.89 4.25
CA VAL A 199 -12.60 13.34 4.40
C VAL A 199 -12.72 13.73 5.87
N GLY A 200 -12.92 15.00 6.17
CA GLY A 200 -13.12 15.50 7.52
C GLY A 200 -11.88 16.15 8.12
N GLU A 201 -12.04 16.83 9.23
CA GLU A 201 -10.98 17.64 9.85
C GLU A 201 -9.85 16.79 10.45
N GLY A 202 -10.15 15.55 10.82
CA GLY A 202 -9.16 14.62 11.39
C GLY A 202 -8.07 14.19 10.42
N ILE A 203 -8.29 14.28 9.08
CA ILE A 203 -7.26 13.93 8.11
C ILE A 203 -5.99 14.77 8.24
N HIS A 204 -6.10 16.00 8.75
CA HIS A 204 -4.94 16.87 9.00
C HIS A 204 -4.03 16.37 10.11
N ASN A 205 -4.51 15.44 10.94
CA ASN A 205 -3.75 14.78 12.00
C ASN A 205 -3.09 13.46 11.53
N LEU A 206 -3.28 13.09 10.26
CA LEU A 206 -2.67 11.92 9.62
C LEU A 206 -1.50 12.38 8.73
N THR A 207 -0.35 11.74 8.91
CA THR A 207 0.82 11.96 8.04
C THR A 207 0.54 11.46 6.61
N MET A 208 1.40 11.79 5.64
CA MET A 208 1.28 11.18 4.32
C MET A 208 1.48 9.66 4.37
N ASP A 209 2.36 9.17 5.25
CA ASP A 209 2.60 7.74 5.42
C ASP A 209 1.34 7.01 5.93
N ASP A 210 0.61 7.61 6.88
CA ASP A 210 -0.70 7.12 7.32
C ASP A 210 -1.72 7.07 6.18
N ARG A 211 -1.81 8.15 5.38
CA ARG A 211 -2.75 8.23 4.25
C ARG A 211 -2.42 7.20 3.16
N PHE A 212 -1.14 6.99 2.87
CA PHE A 212 -0.72 5.94 1.95
C PHE A 212 -1.11 4.56 2.46
N THR A 213 -0.96 4.29 3.75
CA THR A 213 -1.38 3.03 4.37
C THR A 213 -2.89 2.82 4.25
N ILE A 214 -3.70 3.85 4.56
CA ILE A 214 -5.16 3.79 4.48
C ILE A 214 -5.62 3.56 3.04
N ALA A 215 -5.10 4.34 2.08
CA ALA A 215 -5.44 4.19 0.67
C ALA A 215 -4.99 2.84 0.09
N ASN A 216 -3.80 2.36 0.49
CA ASN A 216 -3.26 1.06 0.09
C ASN A 216 -4.20 -0.09 0.47
N MET A 217 -4.74 -0.08 1.68
CA MET A 217 -5.58 -1.16 2.18
C MET A 217 -7.08 -1.00 1.86
N ALA A 218 -7.49 0.00 1.09
CA ALA A 218 -8.87 0.13 0.63
C ALA A 218 -9.33 -1.09 -0.17
N ILE A 219 -8.45 -1.73 -0.92
CA ILE A 219 -8.74 -2.97 -1.66
C ILE A 219 -9.09 -4.13 -0.73
N GLU A 220 -8.61 -4.14 0.51
CA GLU A 220 -8.91 -5.20 1.48
C GLU A 220 -10.36 -5.13 2.02
N ALA A 221 -11.06 -4.01 1.79
CA ALA A 221 -12.50 -3.88 1.95
C ALA A 221 -13.28 -4.07 0.62
N GLY A 222 -12.61 -4.50 -0.46
CA GLY A 222 -13.17 -4.62 -1.80
C GLY A 222 -13.21 -3.31 -2.59
N GLY A 223 -12.67 -2.23 -2.06
CA GLY A 223 -12.68 -0.89 -2.68
C GLY A 223 -11.91 -0.85 -4.01
N LYS A 224 -12.44 -0.10 -4.97
CA LYS A 224 -11.77 0.14 -6.25
C LYS A 224 -10.58 1.09 -6.06
N ASN A 225 -10.72 2.07 -5.18
CA ASN A 225 -9.67 2.96 -4.70
C ASN A 225 -10.03 3.51 -3.32
N GLY A 226 -9.00 3.99 -2.60
CA GLY A 226 -9.16 4.85 -1.43
C GLY A 226 -8.60 6.22 -1.78
N ILE A 227 -9.35 7.31 -1.57
CA ILE A 227 -8.95 8.64 -2.02
C ILE A 227 -9.09 9.67 -0.91
N PHE A 228 -8.10 10.57 -0.83
CA PHE A 228 -8.07 11.72 0.07
C PHE A 228 -8.19 13.02 -0.73
N PRO A 229 -8.82 14.07 -0.19
CA PRO A 229 -8.73 15.41 -0.77
C PRO A 229 -7.29 15.92 -0.69
N VAL A 230 -6.95 16.81 -1.61
CA VAL A 230 -5.62 17.41 -1.68
C VAL A 230 -5.58 18.63 -0.76
N ASP A 231 -5.06 18.45 0.44
CA ASP A 231 -4.81 19.50 1.41
C ASP A 231 -3.33 19.95 1.41
N ASP A 232 -2.98 20.81 2.36
CA ASP A 232 -1.61 21.34 2.49
C ASP A 232 -0.57 20.25 2.72
N VAL A 233 -0.92 19.14 3.40
CA VAL A 233 -0.02 18.01 3.64
C VAL A 233 0.29 17.29 2.33
N ALA A 234 -0.74 16.97 1.55
CA ALA A 234 -0.57 16.33 0.24
C ALA A 234 0.12 17.26 -0.77
N MET A 235 -0.21 18.55 -0.75
CA MET A 235 0.47 19.55 -1.59
C MET A 235 1.95 19.69 -1.25
N ALA A 236 2.30 19.69 0.03
CA ALA A 236 3.71 19.76 0.46
C ALA A 236 4.49 18.55 -0.07
N TYR A 237 3.95 17.35 0.12
CA TYR A 237 4.55 16.11 -0.39
C TYR A 237 4.76 16.16 -1.90
N MET A 238 3.72 16.53 -2.68
CA MET A 238 3.84 16.59 -4.14
C MET A 238 4.85 17.66 -4.60
N LYS A 239 4.93 18.81 -3.93
CA LYS A 239 5.92 19.85 -4.25
C LYS A 239 7.35 19.41 -3.99
N GLU A 240 7.58 18.60 -2.96
CA GLU A 240 8.89 18.06 -2.62
C GLU A 240 9.35 17.01 -3.65
N HIS A 241 8.44 16.11 -4.05
CA HIS A 241 8.80 14.94 -4.83
C HIS A 241 8.57 15.08 -6.34
N SER A 242 7.63 15.92 -6.80
CA SER A 242 7.26 15.98 -8.22
C SER A 242 7.51 17.34 -8.85
N LYS A 243 7.96 17.31 -10.11
CA LYS A 243 8.03 18.47 -11.00
C LYS A 243 6.86 18.55 -11.97
N ARG A 244 5.96 17.56 -11.95
CA ARG A 244 4.77 17.52 -12.80
C ARG A 244 3.74 18.53 -12.30
N SER A 245 2.94 19.06 -13.20
CA SER A 245 1.70 19.76 -12.84
C SER A 245 0.65 18.75 -12.42
N TRP A 246 -0.25 19.16 -11.53
CA TRP A 246 -1.37 18.33 -11.07
C TRP A 246 -2.67 19.11 -11.10
N LYS A 247 -3.77 18.38 -11.02
CA LYS A 247 -5.11 18.96 -10.97
C LYS A 247 -5.85 18.45 -9.73
N VAL A 248 -6.35 19.37 -8.94
CA VAL A 248 -7.14 19.05 -7.74
C VAL A 248 -8.60 18.91 -8.11
N PHE A 249 -9.22 17.85 -7.60
CA PHE A 249 -10.65 17.61 -7.70
C PHE A 249 -11.24 17.48 -6.30
N GLU A 250 -12.34 18.18 -6.05
CA GLU A 250 -13.09 18.11 -4.82
C GLU A 250 -14.49 17.57 -5.13
N ALA A 251 -15.08 16.82 -4.20
CA ALA A 251 -16.47 16.39 -4.34
C ALA A 251 -17.41 17.61 -4.34
N ASP A 252 -18.52 17.51 -5.07
CA ASP A 252 -19.56 18.51 -4.99
C ASP A 252 -20.26 18.42 -3.62
N GLU A 253 -20.82 19.53 -3.14
CA GLU A 253 -21.56 19.58 -1.87
C GLU A 253 -22.77 18.62 -1.87
N ASP A 254 -23.40 18.43 -3.04
CA ASP A 254 -24.51 17.52 -3.26
C ASP A 254 -24.09 16.16 -3.87
N ALA A 255 -22.80 15.76 -3.71
CA ALA A 255 -22.33 14.46 -4.12
C ALA A 255 -23.07 13.34 -3.38
N ILE A 256 -23.34 12.23 -4.09
CA ILE A 256 -24.10 11.11 -3.53
C ILE A 256 -23.16 9.99 -3.13
N TYR A 257 -23.34 9.50 -1.90
CA TYR A 257 -22.64 8.37 -1.33
C TYR A 257 -23.61 7.24 -0.97
N ASP A 258 -23.20 6.00 -1.19
CA ASP A 258 -24.01 4.81 -0.83
C ASP A 258 -24.12 4.65 0.70
N ALA A 259 -23.07 5.09 1.42
CA ALA A 259 -23.03 5.11 2.88
C ALA A 259 -22.07 6.21 3.36
N GLU A 260 -22.28 6.69 4.58
CA GLU A 260 -21.41 7.64 5.25
C GLU A 260 -21.11 7.13 6.67
N TYR A 261 -19.84 7.13 7.06
CA TYR A 261 -19.36 6.73 8.38
C TYR A 261 -18.54 7.84 9.00
N THR A 262 -18.60 7.97 10.31
CA THR A 262 -17.71 8.87 11.07
C THR A 262 -16.72 8.03 11.86
N ILE A 263 -15.43 8.34 11.72
CA ILE A 263 -14.33 7.68 12.43
C ILE A 263 -13.70 8.70 13.37
N GLU A 264 -13.88 8.48 14.68
CA GLU A 264 -13.33 9.33 15.74
C GLU A 264 -11.94 8.80 16.14
N LEU A 265 -10.88 9.46 15.66
CA LEU A 265 -9.49 9.02 15.87
C LEU A 265 -9.11 8.91 17.34
N SER A 266 -9.66 9.79 18.19
CA SER A 266 -9.31 9.83 19.62
C SER A 266 -9.83 8.63 20.42
N THR A 267 -10.79 7.90 19.87
CA THR A 267 -11.36 6.68 20.49
C THR A 267 -10.73 5.40 19.96
N LEU A 268 -9.96 5.48 18.90
CA LEU A 268 -9.32 4.29 18.33
C LEU A 268 -8.23 3.76 19.27
N ARG A 269 -8.12 2.45 19.28
CA ARG A 269 -7.06 1.70 19.98
C ARG A 269 -6.22 0.94 18.96
N PRO A 270 -4.95 0.64 19.25
CA PRO A 270 -4.16 -0.25 18.41
C PRO A 270 -4.95 -1.52 18.10
N THR A 271 -4.98 -1.88 16.82
CA THR A 271 -5.88 -2.91 16.28
C THR A 271 -5.08 -4.01 15.60
N VAL A 272 -5.49 -5.26 15.83
CA VAL A 272 -4.88 -6.45 15.24
C VAL A 272 -5.93 -7.22 14.44
N ALA A 273 -5.63 -7.53 13.17
CA ALA A 273 -6.45 -8.43 12.38
C ALA A 273 -5.96 -9.87 12.52
N PHE A 274 -6.82 -10.72 13.02
CA PHE A 274 -6.55 -12.15 13.25
C PHE A 274 -6.65 -12.97 11.96
N PRO A 275 -6.00 -14.14 11.86
CA PRO A 275 -6.10 -15.02 10.71
C PRO A 275 -7.56 -15.45 10.45
N HIS A 276 -8.01 -15.66 9.22
CA HIS A 276 -7.26 -15.56 7.94
C HIS A 276 -7.93 -14.52 7.03
N LEU A 277 -8.54 -13.49 7.63
CA LEU A 277 -9.17 -12.38 6.92
C LEU A 277 -8.82 -11.06 7.62
N PRO A 278 -8.57 -9.96 6.86
CA PRO A 278 -8.29 -8.64 7.43
C PRO A 278 -9.43 -8.06 8.26
N GLU A 279 -10.67 -8.54 8.10
CA GLU A 279 -11.85 -8.12 8.86
C GLU A 279 -11.93 -8.71 10.28
N ASN A 280 -11.15 -9.77 10.57
CA ASN A 280 -11.14 -10.41 11.89
C ASN A 280 -10.39 -9.53 12.91
N THR A 281 -10.81 -8.31 13.05
CA THR A 281 -10.13 -7.32 13.91
C THR A 281 -10.54 -7.42 15.36
N LYS A 282 -9.55 -7.18 16.23
CA LYS A 282 -9.73 -6.92 17.66
C LYS A 282 -8.86 -5.73 18.06
N THR A 283 -9.35 -4.88 18.91
CA THR A 283 -8.47 -3.93 19.59
C THR A 283 -7.52 -4.68 20.53
N ILE A 284 -6.38 -4.09 20.81
CA ILE A 284 -5.39 -4.72 21.70
C ILE A 284 -5.97 -5.05 23.07
N ASP A 285 -6.91 -4.24 23.55
CA ASP A 285 -7.57 -4.40 24.86
C ASP A 285 -8.58 -5.57 24.88
N GLU A 286 -9.06 -6.00 23.71
CA GLU A 286 -9.99 -7.14 23.57
C GLU A 286 -9.27 -8.49 23.48
N ILE A 287 -7.94 -8.48 23.36
CA ILE A 287 -7.15 -9.71 23.25
C ILE A 287 -6.88 -10.26 24.65
N THR A 288 -7.71 -11.18 25.10
CA THR A 288 -7.62 -11.76 26.45
C THR A 288 -6.72 -12.99 26.53
N GLU A 289 -6.42 -13.61 25.41
CA GLU A 289 -5.59 -14.82 25.34
C GLU A 289 -4.15 -14.47 24.95
N GLU A 290 -3.18 -15.16 25.56
CA GLU A 290 -1.77 -15.01 25.17
C GLU A 290 -1.50 -15.66 23.80
N VAL A 291 -1.30 -14.84 22.77
CA VAL A 291 -0.95 -15.31 21.42
C VAL A 291 0.56 -15.23 21.26
N LYS A 292 1.26 -16.35 21.43
CA LYS A 292 2.71 -16.47 21.18
C LYS A 292 2.98 -16.43 19.68
N ILE A 293 4.11 -15.82 19.32
CA ILE A 293 4.54 -15.64 17.92
C ILE A 293 5.94 -16.18 17.70
N ASP A 294 6.30 -16.42 16.44
CA ASP A 294 7.61 -16.93 16.01
C ASP A 294 8.37 -15.89 15.17
N GLN A 295 7.62 -15.00 14.51
CA GLN A 295 8.19 -14.01 13.60
C GLN A 295 7.46 -12.68 13.68
N VAL A 296 8.21 -11.61 13.39
CA VAL A 296 7.68 -10.27 13.19
C VAL A 296 8.24 -9.71 11.88
N VAL A 297 7.37 -9.08 11.07
CA VAL A 297 7.76 -8.37 9.86
C VAL A 297 7.28 -6.93 9.95
N ILE A 298 8.20 -5.98 9.88
CA ILE A 298 7.92 -4.53 9.85
C ILE A 298 8.38 -4.01 8.49
N GLY A 299 7.46 -3.45 7.70
CA GLY A 299 7.75 -2.97 6.36
C GLY A 299 6.60 -3.15 5.40
N SER A 300 6.89 -3.45 4.12
CA SER A 300 5.91 -3.56 3.03
C SER A 300 5.53 -2.20 2.44
N CYS A 301 4.74 -2.21 1.36
CA CYS A 301 4.16 -1.01 0.76
C CYS A 301 3.22 -0.24 1.70
N THR A 302 2.70 -0.91 2.74
CA THR A 302 1.87 -0.28 3.76
C THR A 302 2.69 0.49 4.79
N ASN A 303 3.67 -0.17 5.44
CA ASN A 303 4.32 0.35 6.65
C ASN A 303 5.85 0.16 6.62
N GLY A 304 6.49 0.50 5.50
CA GLY A 304 7.95 0.53 5.38
C GLY A 304 8.50 1.94 5.13
N ARG A 305 7.69 2.99 5.33
CA ARG A 305 8.09 4.38 5.18
C ARG A 305 8.82 4.89 6.42
N ILE A 306 9.36 6.09 6.35
CA ILE A 306 10.27 6.57 7.39
C ILE A 306 9.58 6.75 8.75
N ASP A 307 8.34 7.19 8.78
CA ASP A 307 7.60 7.36 10.04
C ASP A 307 7.28 6.00 10.69
N ASP A 308 6.98 4.98 9.90
CA ASP A 308 6.80 3.60 10.38
C ASP A 308 8.07 3.07 11.07
N LEU A 309 9.23 3.32 10.44
CA LEU A 309 10.53 2.91 10.97
C LEU A 309 10.90 3.68 12.23
N ARG A 310 10.59 4.97 12.32
CA ARG A 310 10.81 5.79 13.52
C ARG A 310 9.99 5.28 14.70
N ILE A 311 8.70 4.98 14.47
CA ILE A 311 7.82 4.40 15.50
C ILE A 311 8.36 3.07 16.01
N ALA A 312 8.76 2.17 15.11
CA ALA A 312 9.34 0.89 15.50
C ALA A 312 10.67 1.07 16.26
N ALA A 313 11.53 1.99 15.81
CA ALA A 313 12.82 2.25 16.44
C ALA A 313 12.67 2.88 17.83
N GLU A 314 11.65 3.71 18.07
CA GLU A 314 11.34 4.25 19.42
C GLU A 314 11.14 3.12 20.42
N ILE A 315 10.41 2.07 20.03
CA ILE A 315 10.17 0.90 20.88
C ILE A 315 11.45 0.07 21.07
N PHE A 316 12.25 -0.11 20.02
CA PHE A 316 13.47 -0.91 20.11
C PHE A 316 14.64 -0.19 20.79
N ALA A 317 14.58 1.14 21.00
CA ALA A 317 15.69 1.92 21.56
C ALA A 317 16.17 1.36 22.93
N ASP A 318 15.26 0.97 23.79
CA ASP A 318 15.55 0.46 25.14
C ASP A 318 15.27 -1.04 25.29
N HIS A 319 14.89 -1.72 24.20
CA HIS A 319 14.44 -3.10 24.25
C HIS A 319 15.18 -3.99 23.23
N LYS A 320 15.15 -5.29 23.47
CA LYS A 320 15.70 -6.32 22.58
C LYS A 320 14.59 -7.24 22.09
N VAL A 321 14.73 -7.69 20.85
CA VAL A 321 13.91 -8.77 20.32
C VAL A 321 14.06 -10.00 21.22
N LYS A 322 12.94 -10.59 21.63
CA LYS A 322 12.92 -11.78 22.48
C LYS A 322 13.66 -12.93 21.78
N LYS A 323 14.51 -13.62 22.56
CA LYS A 323 15.24 -14.78 22.05
C LYS A 323 14.26 -15.83 21.48
N GLY A 324 14.50 -16.24 20.23
CA GLY A 324 13.66 -17.18 19.49
C GLY A 324 12.70 -16.52 18.50
N ILE A 325 12.51 -15.20 18.57
CA ILE A 325 11.69 -14.45 17.60
C ILE A 325 12.58 -13.99 16.44
N ARG A 326 12.11 -14.17 15.22
CA ARG A 326 12.71 -13.62 14.00
C ARG A 326 12.04 -12.27 13.72
N CYS A 327 12.76 -11.17 13.89
CA CYS A 327 12.28 -9.84 13.56
C CYS A 327 12.96 -9.36 12.27
N ILE A 328 12.16 -9.03 11.24
CA ILE A 328 12.63 -8.58 9.93
C ILE A 328 12.08 -7.18 9.69
N VAL A 329 12.98 -6.21 9.43
CA VAL A 329 12.64 -4.83 9.11
C VAL A 329 12.99 -4.56 7.64
N ILE A 330 12.04 -4.00 6.89
CA ILE A 330 12.18 -3.78 5.44
C ILE A 330 11.84 -2.32 5.14
N PRO A 331 12.84 -1.43 4.98
CA PRO A 331 12.61 -0.08 4.46
C PRO A 331 12.00 -0.15 3.05
N ALA A 332 11.02 0.70 2.77
CA ALA A 332 10.23 0.57 1.54
C ALA A 332 10.99 0.99 0.27
N THR A 333 11.96 1.90 0.38
CA THR A 333 12.80 2.35 -0.75
C THR A 333 14.25 2.50 -0.34
N GLN A 334 15.11 2.63 -1.34
CA GLN A 334 16.53 2.85 -1.10
C GLN A 334 16.80 4.22 -0.45
N ASN A 335 16.01 5.25 -0.76
CA ASN A 335 16.12 6.55 -0.11
C ASN A 335 15.69 6.48 1.36
N ILE A 336 14.58 5.81 1.65
CA ILE A 336 14.16 5.55 3.04
C ILE A 336 15.21 4.73 3.78
N TYR A 337 15.84 3.76 3.13
CA TYR A 337 16.94 2.97 3.72
C TYR A 337 18.13 3.88 4.10
N LEU A 338 18.54 4.78 3.20
CA LEU A 338 19.61 5.75 3.46
C LEU A 338 19.22 6.72 4.59
N GLN A 339 18.03 7.27 4.56
CA GLN A 339 17.52 8.16 5.60
C GLN A 339 17.49 7.46 6.97
N ALA A 340 16.99 6.23 7.02
CA ALA A 340 16.98 5.42 8.26
C ALA A 340 18.40 5.12 8.76
N MET A 341 19.38 5.01 7.86
CA MET A 341 20.80 4.87 8.23
C MET A 341 21.33 6.18 8.82
N GLU A 342 21.07 7.31 8.19
CA GLU A 342 21.52 8.64 8.65
C GLU A 342 20.90 9.01 10.01
N GLU A 343 19.64 8.67 10.23
CA GLU A 343 18.94 8.84 11.51
C GLU A 343 19.36 7.82 12.59
N GLY A 344 20.18 6.83 12.24
CA GLY A 344 20.65 5.80 13.18
C GLY A 344 19.64 4.68 13.47
N LEU A 345 18.47 4.68 12.80
CA LEU A 345 17.41 3.69 13.03
C LEU A 345 17.87 2.26 12.71
N LEU A 346 18.66 2.09 11.65
CA LEU A 346 19.21 0.77 11.29
C LEU A 346 20.10 0.21 12.39
N LYS A 347 20.91 1.06 13.02
CA LYS A 347 21.74 0.66 14.16
C LYS A 347 20.87 0.19 15.32
N THR A 348 19.82 0.94 15.64
CA THR A 348 18.84 0.57 16.69
C THR A 348 18.24 -0.81 16.44
N PHE A 349 17.77 -1.08 15.21
CA PHE A 349 17.20 -2.38 14.85
C PHE A 349 18.20 -3.53 14.98
N ILE A 350 19.43 -3.35 14.47
CA ILE A 350 20.48 -4.37 14.53
C ILE A 350 20.89 -4.63 15.98
N GLU A 351 21.09 -3.59 16.77
CA GLU A 351 21.42 -3.71 18.19
C GLU A 351 20.28 -4.34 19.01
N ALA A 352 19.02 -4.12 18.61
CA ALA A 352 17.88 -4.80 19.20
C ALA A 352 17.81 -6.29 18.83
N GLY A 353 18.52 -6.75 17.81
CA GLY A 353 18.54 -8.14 17.35
C GLY A 353 17.61 -8.41 16.16
N ALA A 354 17.12 -7.37 15.49
CA ALA A 354 16.37 -7.50 14.25
C ALA A 354 17.31 -7.61 13.03
N VAL A 355 16.80 -8.19 11.95
CA VAL A 355 17.46 -8.20 10.63
C VAL A 355 16.88 -7.07 9.80
N VAL A 356 17.74 -6.21 9.26
CA VAL A 356 17.34 -5.19 8.29
C VAL A 356 17.61 -5.70 6.88
N SER A 357 16.58 -5.70 6.03
CA SER A 357 16.67 -6.15 4.65
C SER A 357 16.80 -5.00 3.68
N THR A 358 17.24 -5.30 2.45
CA THR A 358 17.07 -4.41 1.31
C THR A 358 15.59 -4.17 1.02
N PRO A 359 15.22 -3.03 0.39
CA PRO A 359 13.85 -2.79 -0.05
C PRO A 359 13.35 -3.91 -0.96
N THR A 360 12.27 -4.57 -0.55
CA THR A 360 11.60 -5.60 -1.35
C THR A 360 10.19 -5.83 -0.80
N CYS A 361 9.27 -6.30 -1.63
CA CYS A 361 7.96 -6.74 -1.17
C CYS A 361 8.03 -8.04 -0.33
N GLY A 362 9.16 -8.75 -0.38
CA GLY A 362 9.61 -9.78 0.54
C GLY A 362 8.58 -10.84 0.90
N PRO A 363 8.36 -11.04 2.20
CA PRO A 363 7.46 -12.08 2.68
C PRO A 363 5.98 -11.79 2.45
N CYS A 364 5.59 -10.58 2.04
CA CYS A 364 4.18 -10.17 1.89
C CYS A 364 3.31 -11.15 1.07
N LEU A 365 3.94 -11.87 0.13
CA LEU A 365 3.26 -12.88 -0.70
C LEU A 365 3.92 -14.27 -0.61
N GLY A 366 4.80 -14.50 0.36
CA GLY A 366 5.56 -15.75 0.46
C GLY A 366 6.53 -15.99 -0.70
N GLY A 367 6.91 -14.94 -1.41
CA GLY A 367 7.63 -15.01 -2.67
C GLY A 367 9.15 -14.90 -2.55
N TYR A 368 9.69 -14.40 -1.44
CA TYR A 368 11.11 -14.10 -1.32
C TYR A 368 11.70 -14.62 0.01
N MET A 369 11.80 -13.79 1.05
CA MET A 369 12.38 -14.15 2.35
C MET A 369 11.35 -14.11 3.47
N GLY A 370 11.72 -14.56 4.68
CA GLY A 370 10.84 -14.52 5.85
C GLY A 370 9.61 -15.43 5.72
N ILE A 371 9.74 -16.50 4.94
CA ILE A 371 8.67 -17.48 4.73
C ILE A 371 8.41 -18.26 6.02
N LEU A 372 7.13 -18.42 6.34
CA LEU A 372 6.67 -19.14 7.53
C LEU A 372 6.58 -20.65 7.27
N ALA A 373 7.03 -21.43 8.25
CA ALA A 373 6.84 -22.87 8.28
C ALA A 373 5.44 -23.25 8.81
N GLU A 374 5.16 -24.54 8.85
CA GLU A 374 3.94 -25.11 9.42
C GLU A 374 3.70 -24.63 10.86
N GLN A 375 2.49 -24.14 11.13
CA GLN A 375 2.02 -23.65 12.44
C GLN A 375 2.79 -22.46 13.03
N GLU A 376 3.70 -21.83 12.27
CA GLU A 376 4.35 -20.60 12.71
C GLU A 376 3.40 -19.41 12.67
N ARG A 377 3.55 -18.52 13.65
CA ARG A 377 2.75 -17.30 13.84
C ARG A 377 3.59 -16.05 13.61
N CYS A 378 3.07 -15.15 12.79
CA CYS A 378 3.74 -13.88 12.47
C CYS A 378 2.85 -12.69 12.76
N VAL A 379 3.36 -11.71 13.50
CA VAL A 379 2.79 -10.35 13.49
C VAL A 379 3.43 -9.58 12.36
N SER A 380 2.62 -9.00 11.49
CA SER A 380 3.11 -8.35 10.27
C SER A 380 2.42 -7.02 10.00
N THR A 381 3.20 -6.05 9.53
CA THR A 381 2.66 -4.77 9.05
C THR A 381 2.26 -4.81 7.57
N THR A 382 2.32 -5.97 6.93
CA THR A 382 1.83 -6.19 5.57
C THR A 382 0.31 -6.01 5.48
N ASN A 383 -0.27 -6.18 4.30
CA ASN A 383 -1.68 -5.85 4.04
C ASN A 383 -2.63 -7.05 4.03
N ARG A 384 -2.14 -8.29 3.95
CA ARG A 384 -2.96 -9.51 3.82
C ARG A 384 -2.52 -10.62 4.76
N ASN A 385 -3.50 -11.33 5.31
CA ASN A 385 -3.30 -12.47 6.22
C ASN A 385 -4.06 -13.73 5.79
N PHE A 386 -4.30 -13.89 4.49
CA PHE A 386 -4.98 -15.05 3.93
C PHE A 386 -4.21 -16.35 4.18
N VAL A 387 -4.90 -17.48 4.14
CA VAL A 387 -4.30 -18.83 4.24
C VAL A 387 -3.11 -18.95 3.28
N GLY A 388 -1.95 -19.35 3.80
CA GLY A 388 -0.73 -19.56 3.02
C GLY A 388 -0.07 -18.30 2.45
N ARG A 389 -0.53 -17.10 2.84
CA ARG A 389 -0.06 -15.83 2.23
C ARG A 389 1.46 -15.59 2.39
N MET A 390 2.03 -15.94 3.55
CA MET A 390 3.45 -15.73 3.84
C MET A 390 4.25 -17.03 3.95
N GLY A 391 3.71 -18.16 3.48
CA GLY A 391 4.40 -19.45 3.57
C GLY A 391 3.46 -20.65 3.63
N HIS A 392 3.65 -21.50 4.64
CA HIS A 392 2.85 -22.72 4.80
C HIS A 392 1.37 -22.39 5.03
N VAL A 393 0.48 -23.25 4.52
CA VAL A 393 -0.99 -23.06 4.60
C VAL A 393 -1.52 -23.08 6.04
N GLU A 394 -0.82 -23.73 6.94
CA GLU A 394 -1.16 -23.78 8.38
C GLU A 394 -0.46 -22.68 9.19
N SER A 395 0.27 -21.77 8.56
CA SER A 395 0.83 -20.60 9.24
C SER A 395 -0.24 -19.54 9.48
N GLU A 396 -0.07 -18.77 10.55
CA GLU A 396 -1.02 -17.73 10.97
C GLU A 396 -0.35 -16.36 10.89
N ILE A 397 -1.04 -15.39 10.26
CA ILE A 397 -0.55 -14.02 10.12
C ILE A 397 -1.53 -13.09 10.84
N TYR A 398 -0.99 -12.24 11.70
CA TYR A 398 -1.70 -11.21 12.44
C TYR A 398 -1.27 -9.85 11.90
N LEU A 399 -2.20 -9.10 11.31
CA LEU A 399 -1.88 -7.76 10.79
C LEU A 399 -1.96 -6.74 11.93
N ALA A 400 -0.94 -5.91 12.02
CA ALA A 400 -0.87 -4.87 13.06
C ALA A 400 -0.05 -3.66 12.61
N SER A 401 -0.12 -2.58 13.38
CA SER A 401 0.72 -1.39 13.18
C SER A 401 2.19 -1.64 13.53
N PRO A 402 3.13 -0.81 13.05
CA PRO A 402 4.54 -0.90 13.41
C PRO A 402 4.79 -0.91 14.92
N ALA A 403 4.01 -0.15 15.69
CA ALA A 403 4.11 -0.08 17.14
C ALA A 403 3.76 -1.42 17.80
N VAL A 404 2.63 -2.01 17.44
CA VAL A 404 2.22 -3.34 17.96
C VAL A 404 3.19 -4.42 17.50
N ALA A 405 3.66 -4.35 16.26
CA ALA A 405 4.62 -5.33 15.72
C ALA A 405 5.96 -5.29 16.48
N ALA A 406 6.50 -4.08 16.74
CA ALA A 406 7.73 -3.91 17.50
C ALA A 406 7.57 -4.38 18.95
N ALA A 407 6.48 -4.01 19.63
CA ALA A 407 6.18 -4.47 21.00
C ALA A 407 6.05 -6.01 21.05
N SER A 408 5.40 -6.59 20.08
CA SER A 408 5.26 -8.05 19.97
C SER A 408 6.61 -8.76 19.74
N ALA A 409 7.54 -8.15 19.00
CA ALA A 409 8.89 -8.69 18.85
C ALA A 409 9.67 -8.72 20.17
N VAL A 410 9.47 -7.71 21.02
CA VAL A 410 10.11 -7.61 22.35
C VAL A 410 9.53 -8.64 23.31
N THR A 411 8.23 -8.80 23.37
CA THR A 411 7.56 -9.71 24.32
C THR A 411 7.46 -11.14 23.84
N GLY A 412 7.50 -11.37 22.51
CA GLY A 412 7.31 -12.69 21.87
C GLY A 412 5.86 -13.17 21.86
N LYS A 413 4.92 -12.25 22.05
CA LYS A 413 3.47 -12.45 21.96
C LYS A 413 2.84 -11.18 21.39
N ILE A 414 1.59 -11.22 20.98
CA ILE A 414 0.86 -9.99 20.60
C ILE A 414 0.78 -9.10 21.85
N SER A 415 1.31 -7.87 21.78
CA SER A 415 1.38 -6.95 22.91
C SER A 415 1.13 -5.50 22.49
N SER A 416 0.53 -4.75 23.41
CA SER A 416 0.46 -3.29 23.32
C SER A 416 1.84 -2.66 23.52
N PRO A 417 2.19 -1.59 22.79
CA PRO A 417 3.35 -0.77 23.12
C PRO A 417 3.29 -0.22 24.56
N GLU A 418 2.10 0.05 25.08
CA GLU A 418 1.87 0.53 26.44
C GLU A 418 2.34 -0.46 27.53
N GLU A 419 2.42 -1.77 27.22
CA GLU A 419 2.95 -2.80 28.12
C GLU A 419 4.46 -2.66 28.38
N LEU A 420 5.16 -1.90 27.54
CA LEU A 420 6.61 -1.67 27.64
C LEU A 420 6.98 -0.34 28.29
N GLU A 421 6.01 0.52 28.53
CA GLU A 421 6.18 1.83 29.17
C GLU A 421 6.19 1.68 30.71
N PHE A 422 7.31 1.21 31.32
CA PHE A 422 7.49 1.11 32.79
C PHE A 422 8.77 1.78 33.26
#